data_9a1e3609c31417b59522486fe5d9f8c2
#
_entry.id   9a1e3609c31417b59522486fe5d9f8c2
#
_cell.length_a   1.000
_cell.length_b   1.000
_cell.length_c   1.000
_cell.angle_alpha   90.00
_cell.angle_beta   90.00
_cell.angle_gamma   90.00
#
_symmetry.space_group_name_H-M   'P 1'
#
loop_
_entity.id
_entity.type
_entity.pdbx_description
1 polymer ?
#
loop_
_entity_poly.entity_id
_entity_poly.type
_entity_poly.pdbx_seq_one_letter_code
_entity_poly.pdbx_strand_id
1 'polypeptide(L)'
;FTFLVTQYFQFVRGYDTLSAGVHTIPFAVGAGVTAPLAARAALKFGTKRIVALGLFNMSVGLLIASRMDADSSYWGHVIISMVLMANGLSFVTSPSTDAVMGSLPRVKAGVGSAVNDISREVGGTLGVAVVGSVFVSLYTPQLMRSFEKIPGLIDGLNKTNPELYPMAQDSVGAAFAISQQTPAGLQPLVINAVSDS
;
A
#
# COMPACT_ATOMS: atom_id res chain seq x y z
N PHE A 1 -2.30 1.47 -1.31
CA PHE A 1 -0.91 1.76 -1.66
C PHE A 1 -0.11 2.20 -0.43
N THR A 2 -0.49 3.27 0.27
CA THR A 2 0.25 3.80 1.44
C THR A 2 0.46 2.74 2.51
N PHE A 3 -0.55 1.94 2.81
CA PHE A 3 -0.47 0.81 3.74
C PHE A 3 0.63 -0.19 3.34
N LEU A 4 0.64 -0.63 2.07
CA LEU A 4 1.63 -1.59 1.57
C LEU A 4 3.05 -1.01 1.54
N VAL A 5 3.20 0.26 1.14
CA VAL A 5 4.51 0.94 1.15
C VAL A 5 5.05 1.11 2.57
N THR A 6 4.19 1.40 3.54
CA THR A 6 4.61 1.48 4.95
C THR A 6 5.09 0.12 5.46
N GLN A 7 4.37 -0.96 5.15
CA GLN A 7 4.82 -2.31 5.47
C GLN A 7 6.14 -2.68 4.80
N TYR A 8 6.30 -2.35 3.52
CA TYR A 8 7.56 -2.54 2.81
C TYR A 8 8.73 -1.84 3.50
N PHE A 9 8.58 -0.57 3.90
CA PHE A 9 9.65 0.14 4.60
C PHE A 9 9.95 -0.44 5.98
N GLN A 10 8.94 -0.82 6.75
CA GLN A 10 9.13 -1.31 8.11
C GLN A 10 9.58 -2.77 8.17
N PHE A 11 8.98 -3.65 7.37
CA PHE A 11 9.24 -5.08 7.46
C PHE A 11 10.32 -5.56 6.47
N VAL A 12 10.29 -5.11 5.23
CA VAL A 12 11.27 -5.56 4.22
C VAL A 12 12.57 -4.77 4.33
N ARG A 13 12.47 -3.44 4.52
CA ARG A 13 13.66 -2.56 4.64
C ARG A 13 14.17 -2.41 6.07
N GLY A 14 13.42 -2.86 7.07
CA GLY A 14 13.80 -2.74 8.48
C GLY A 14 13.87 -1.31 9.00
N TYR A 15 13.17 -0.35 8.36
CA TYR A 15 13.16 1.03 8.80
C TYR A 15 12.33 1.17 10.07
N ASP A 16 12.81 1.98 11.02
CA ASP A 16 11.99 2.41 12.15
C ASP A 16 10.82 3.29 11.70
N THR A 17 9.83 3.47 12.55
CA THR A 17 8.58 4.19 12.22
C THR A 17 8.85 5.62 11.72
N LEU A 18 9.84 6.31 12.31
CA LEU A 18 10.18 7.66 11.92
C LEU A 18 10.84 7.70 10.53
N SER A 19 11.80 6.81 10.29
CA SER A 19 12.47 6.70 8.98
C SER A 19 11.47 6.31 7.88
N ALA A 20 10.57 5.36 8.15
CA ALA A 20 9.51 5.00 7.20
C ALA A 20 8.64 6.21 6.86
N GLY A 21 8.24 7.01 7.87
CA GLY A 21 7.49 8.26 7.67
C GLY A 21 8.24 9.28 6.81
N VAL A 22 9.52 9.50 7.06
CA VAL A 22 10.36 10.42 6.26
C VAL A 22 10.46 9.96 4.81
N HIS A 23 10.60 8.65 4.57
CA HIS A 23 10.68 8.10 3.22
C HIS A 23 9.36 8.14 2.45
N THR A 24 8.22 8.43 3.10
CA THR A 24 6.93 8.68 2.43
C THR A 24 6.71 10.15 2.05
N ILE A 25 7.58 11.09 2.47
CA ILE A 25 7.48 12.52 2.13
C ILE A 25 7.36 12.79 0.61
N PRO A 26 8.10 12.11 -0.28
CA PRO A 26 7.95 12.33 -1.72
C PRO A 26 6.53 12.13 -2.24
N PHE A 27 5.78 11.18 -1.66
CA PHE A 27 4.37 10.99 -1.99
C PHE A 27 3.53 12.21 -1.59
N ALA A 28 3.70 12.71 -0.36
CA ALA A 28 2.96 13.86 0.15
C ALA A 28 3.27 15.15 -0.64
N VAL A 29 4.55 15.39 -0.94
CA VAL A 29 4.98 16.53 -1.76
C VAL A 29 4.43 16.41 -3.18
N GLY A 30 4.53 15.25 -3.80
CA GLY A 30 3.97 14.98 -5.12
C GLY A 30 2.47 15.26 -5.18
N ALA A 31 1.71 14.77 -4.20
CA ALA A 31 0.26 15.02 -4.11
C ALA A 31 -0.04 16.51 -3.91
N GLY A 32 0.67 17.18 -2.99
CA GLY A 32 0.45 18.60 -2.68
C GLY A 32 0.73 19.53 -3.86
N VAL A 33 1.78 19.26 -4.63
CA VAL A 33 2.11 20.04 -5.83
C VAL A 33 1.14 19.74 -6.98
N THR A 34 0.75 18.48 -7.15
CA THR A 34 -0.08 18.05 -8.29
C THR A 34 -1.55 18.41 -8.11
N ALA A 35 -2.08 18.47 -6.89
CA ALA A 35 -3.50 18.74 -6.66
C ALA A 35 -3.99 20.06 -7.29
N PRO A 36 -3.34 21.23 -7.09
CA PRO A 36 -3.75 22.47 -7.74
C PRO A 36 -3.54 22.46 -9.26
N LEU A 37 -2.56 21.71 -9.75
CA LEU A 37 -2.32 21.54 -11.19
C LEU A 37 -3.43 20.68 -11.81
N ALA A 38 -3.87 19.63 -11.12
CA ALA A 38 -4.96 18.76 -11.54
C ALA A 38 -6.29 19.54 -11.68
N ALA A 39 -6.60 20.40 -10.70
CA ALA A 39 -7.79 21.25 -10.75
C ALA A 39 -7.77 22.18 -11.99
N ARG A 40 -6.63 22.87 -12.22
CA ARG A 40 -6.47 23.74 -13.39
C ARG A 40 -6.53 22.99 -14.71
N ALA A 41 -5.89 21.83 -14.78
CA ALA A 41 -5.91 20.96 -15.95
C ALA A 41 -7.34 20.47 -16.27
N ALA A 42 -8.12 20.13 -15.24
CA ALA A 42 -9.51 19.72 -15.40
C ALA A 42 -10.39 20.82 -15.97
N LEU A 43 -10.17 22.08 -15.59
CA LEU A 43 -10.88 23.22 -16.17
C LEU A 43 -10.54 23.40 -17.66
N LYS A 44 -9.30 23.12 -18.08
CA LYS A 44 -8.84 23.31 -19.46
C LYS A 44 -9.17 22.13 -20.37
N PHE A 45 -8.97 20.90 -19.91
CA PHE A 45 -9.06 19.68 -20.72
C PHE A 45 -10.30 18.83 -20.43
N GLY A 46 -11.05 19.20 -19.39
CA GLY A 46 -12.24 18.49 -18.92
C GLY A 46 -11.93 17.42 -17.87
N THR A 47 -12.80 17.32 -16.87
CA THR A 47 -12.69 16.39 -15.73
C THR A 47 -12.47 14.95 -16.18
N LYS A 48 -13.25 14.45 -17.14
CA LYS A 48 -13.18 13.06 -17.62
C LYS A 48 -11.79 12.65 -18.10
N ARG A 49 -11.10 13.52 -18.86
CA ARG A 49 -9.78 13.21 -19.41
C ARG A 49 -8.71 13.22 -18.34
N ILE A 50 -8.79 14.16 -17.41
CA ILE A 50 -7.82 14.27 -16.31
C ILE A 50 -7.96 13.12 -15.33
N VAL A 51 -9.18 12.71 -14.99
CA VAL A 51 -9.43 11.52 -14.17
C VAL A 51 -8.91 10.24 -14.86
N ALA A 52 -9.15 10.09 -16.17
CA ALA A 52 -8.62 8.95 -16.91
C ALA A 52 -7.08 8.89 -16.92
N LEU A 53 -6.42 10.04 -17.10
CA LEU A 53 -4.95 10.15 -16.97
C LEU A 53 -4.48 9.83 -15.54
N GLY A 54 -5.23 10.26 -14.54
CA GLY A 54 -4.93 9.93 -13.14
C GLY A 54 -4.97 8.42 -12.88
N LEU A 55 -6.02 7.74 -13.33
CA LEU A 55 -6.13 6.28 -13.22
C LEU A 55 -5.03 5.55 -13.99
N PHE A 56 -4.66 6.04 -15.16
CA PHE A 56 -3.55 5.49 -15.94
C PHE A 56 -2.21 5.64 -15.18
N ASN A 57 -1.92 6.82 -14.61
CA ASN A 57 -0.73 7.04 -13.79
C ASN A 57 -0.69 6.12 -12.56
N MET A 58 -1.83 5.92 -11.90
CA MET A 58 -1.92 4.99 -10.78
C MET A 58 -1.63 3.55 -11.22
N SER A 59 -2.17 3.12 -12.35
CA SER A 59 -1.92 1.79 -12.89
C SER A 59 -0.44 1.56 -13.21
N VAL A 60 0.21 2.54 -13.84
CA VAL A 60 1.66 2.48 -14.12
C VAL A 60 2.46 2.48 -12.81
N GLY A 61 2.09 3.32 -11.85
CA GLY A 61 2.73 3.36 -10.52
C GLY A 61 2.65 2.02 -9.79
N LEU A 62 1.48 1.35 -9.84
CA LEU A 62 1.30 0.01 -9.27
C LEU A 62 2.10 -1.06 -10.03
N LEU A 63 2.18 -1.00 -11.36
CA LEU A 63 3.01 -1.91 -12.14
C LEU A 63 4.50 -1.78 -11.82
N ILE A 64 4.99 -0.57 -11.56
CA ILE A 64 6.35 -0.36 -11.10
C ILE A 64 6.52 -0.88 -9.68
N ALA A 65 5.55 -0.61 -8.80
CA ALA A 65 5.57 -1.09 -7.42
C ALA A 65 5.56 -2.62 -7.33
N SER A 66 4.86 -3.31 -8.23
CA SER A 66 4.83 -4.78 -8.27
C SER A 66 6.17 -5.45 -8.64
N ARG A 67 7.16 -4.67 -9.07
CA ARG A 67 8.51 -5.13 -9.38
C ARG A 67 9.55 -4.69 -8.35
N MET A 68 9.11 -4.25 -7.19
CA MET A 68 10.00 -3.88 -6.10
C MET A 68 10.42 -5.13 -5.33
N ASP A 69 11.72 -5.32 -5.21
CA ASP A 69 12.36 -6.34 -4.38
C ASP A 69 13.01 -5.69 -3.15
N ALA A 70 13.48 -6.51 -2.21
CA ALA A 70 14.17 -6.04 -1.01
C ALA A 70 15.38 -5.13 -1.31
N ASP A 71 16.10 -5.43 -2.42
CA ASP A 71 17.29 -4.69 -2.86
C ASP A 71 16.99 -3.54 -3.83
N SER A 72 15.70 -3.28 -4.13
CA SER A 72 15.33 -2.22 -5.07
C SER A 72 15.83 -0.85 -4.62
N SER A 73 16.42 -0.08 -5.56
CA SER A 73 16.89 1.26 -5.26
C SER A 73 15.74 2.18 -4.84
N TYR A 74 15.89 2.82 -3.68
CA TYR A 74 14.92 3.82 -3.19
C TYR A 74 14.72 4.96 -4.21
N TRP A 75 15.83 5.51 -4.74
CA TRP A 75 15.81 6.62 -5.71
C TRP A 75 15.31 6.22 -7.10
N GLY A 76 15.25 4.92 -7.41
CA GLY A 76 14.72 4.39 -8.66
C GLY A 76 13.25 4.02 -8.54
N HIS A 77 12.98 2.72 -8.44
CA HIS A 77 11.62 2.17 -8.52
C HIS A 77 10.67 2.68 -7.43
N VAL A 78 11.17 2.86 -6.19
CA VAL A 78 10.31 3.27 -5.05
C VAL A 78 9.79 4.69 -5.22
N ILE A 79 10.67 5.67 -5.42
CA ILE A 79 10.25 7.07 -5.60
C ILE A 79 9.40 7.26 -6.85
N ILE A 80 9.79 6.64 -7.96
CA ILE A 80 9.02 6.78 -9.21
C ILE A 80 7.59 6.28 -9.03
N SER A 81 7.41 5.10 -8.42
CA SER A 81 6.08 4.57 -8.14
C SER A 81 5.29 5.48 -7.20
N MET A 82 5.93 5.99 -6.14
CA MET A 82 5.29 6.89 -5.18
C MET A 82 4.83 8.20 -5.84
N VAL A 83 5.66 8.81 -6.66
CA VAL A 83 5.32 10.06 -7.39
C VAL A 83 4.20 9.82 -8.40
N LEU A 84 4.25 8.73 -9.15
CA LEU A 84 3.17 8.37 -10.09
C LEU A 84 1.84 8.11 -9.37
N MET A 85 1.87 7.41 -8.23
CA MET A 85 0.68 7.18 -7.41
C MET A 85 0.13 8.48 -6.82
N ALA A 86 1.00 9.36 -6.30
CA ALA A 86 0.61 10.67 -5.76
C ALA A 86 -0.04 11.56 -6.84
N ASN A 87 0.60 11.65 -8.00
CA ASN A 87 0.09 12.41 -9.15
C ASN A 87 -1.24 11.83 -9.64
N GLY A 88 -1.32 10.52 -9.79
CA GLY A 88 -2.53 9.83 -10.21
C GLY A 88 -3.68 10.06 -9.24
N LEU A 89 -3.43 9.93 -7.94
CA LEU A 89 -4.41 10.20 -6.89
C LEU A 89 -4.93 11.64 -6.95
N SER A 90 -4.04 12.62 -7.11
CA SER A 90 -4.41 14.04 -7.21
C SER A 90 -5.22 14.33 -8.48
N PHE A 91 -4.89 13.71 -9.62
CA PHE A 91 -5.64 13.83 -10.87
C PHE A 91 -7.03 13.21 -10.79
N VAL A 92 -7.24 12.25 -9.91
CA VAL A 92 -8.58 11.66 -9.67
C VAL A 92 -9.35 12.47 -8.65
N THR A 93 -8.76 12.72 -7.47
CA THR A 93 -9.49 13.25 -6.31
C THR A 93 -9.88 14.73 -6.46
N SER A 94 -8.95 15.58 -6.93
CA SER A 94 -9.19 17.02 -7.01
C SER A 94 -10.34 17.35 -7.98
N PRO A 95 -10.30 16.95 -9.27
CA PRO A 95 -11.39 17.29 -10.18
C PRO A 95 -12.70 16.52 -9.90
N SER A 96 -12.64 15.35 -9.26
CA SER A 96 -13.86 14.64 -8.86
C SER A 96 -14.59 15.36 -7.75
N THR A 97 -13.85 15.84 -6.74
CA THR A 97 -14.43 16.67 -5.66
C THR A 97 -15.04 17.95 -6.21
N ASP A 98 -14.33 18.65 -7.09
CA ASP A 98 -14.85 19.87 -7.74
C ASP A 98 -16.12 19.59 -8.52
N ALA A 99 -16.20 18.49 -9.24
CA ALA A 99 -17.39 18.09 -10.01
C ALA A 99 -18.59 17.79 -9.08
N VAL A 100 -18.38 17.09 -7.96
CA VAL A 100 -19.43 16.79 -6.98
C VAL A 100 -19.92 18.10 -6.33
N MET A 101 -19.00 18.93 -5.85
CA MET A 101 -19.35 20.19 -5.19
C MET A 101 -20.01 21.20 -6.14
N GLY A 102 -19.54 21.24 -7.41
CA GLY A 102 -20.09 22.13 -8.44
C GLY A 102 -21.46 21.70 -8.96
N SER A 103 -21.88 20.46 -8.77
CA SER A 103 -23.18 19.94 -9.19
C SER A 103 -24.33 20.33 -8.26
N LEU A 104 -24.05 20.88 -7.08
CA LEU A 104 -25.03 21.16 -6.03
C LEU A 104 -25.19 22.68 -5.78
N PRO A 105 -26.41 23.14 -5.46
CA PRO A 105 -26.61 24.50 -4.97
C PRO A 105 -25.81 24.75 -3.70
N ARG A 106 -25.32 25.98 -3.51
CA ARG A 106 -24.52 26.38 -2.32
C ARG A 106 -25.17 26.04 -0.99
N VAL A 107 -26.52 26.13 -0.91
CA VAL A 107 -27.29 25.76 0.28
C VAL A 107 -27.15 24.28 0.65
N LYS A 108 -26.82 23.42 -0.31
CA LYS A 108 -26.61 21.97 -0.13
C LYS A 108 -25.14 21.56 -0.13
N ALA A 109 -24.21 22.50 0.01
CA ALA A 109 -22.78 22.21 0.00
C ALA A 109 -22.36 21.18 1.08
N GLY A 110 -22.97 21.22 2.28
CA GLY A 110 -22.73 20.23 3.32
C GLY A 110 -23.14 18.80 2.91
N VAL A 111 -24.24 18.66 2.16
CA VAL A 111 -24.64 17.35 1.61
C VAL A 111 -23.64 16.87 0.57
N GLY A 112 -23.16 17.78 -0.28
CA GLY A 112 -22.12 17.44 -1.28
C GLY A 112 -20.84 16.95 -0.65
N SER A 113 -20.35 17.62 0.39
CA SER A 113 -19.18 17.20 1.15
C SER A 113 -19.39 15.82 1.78
N ALA A 114 -20.53 15.61 2.45
CA ALA A 114 -20.82 14.31 3.08
C ALA A 114 -20.88 13.17 2.05
N VAL A 115 -21.52 13.37 0.90
CA VAL A 115 -21.59 12.36 -0.18
C VAL A 115 -20.18 12.07 -0.75
N ASN A 116 -19.37 13.12 -0.98
CA ASN A 116 -18.00 12.96 -1.45
C ASN A 116 -17.15 12.14 -0.46
N ASP A 117 -17.24 12.45 0.84
CA ASP A 117 -16.48 11.77 1.88
C ASP A 117 -16.93 10.31 2.05
N ILE A 118 -18.24 10.05 2.08
CA ILE A 118 -18.80 8.69 2.12
C ILE A 118 -18.35 7.88 0.90
N SER A 119 -18.41 8.47 -0.30
CA SER A 119 -17.99 7.78 -1.53
C SER A 119 -16.50 7.39 -1.50
N ARG A 120 -15.65 8.26 -0.97
CA ARG A 120 -14.22 8.00 -0.80
C ARG A 120 -13.97 6.92 0.25
N GLU A 121 -14.68 6.98 1.38
CA GLU A 121 -14.54 6.00 2.47
C GLU A 121 -14.99 4.61 2.02
N VAL A 122 -16.16 4.51 1.40
CA VAL A 122 -16.68 3.24 0.84
C VAL A 122 -15.73 2.69 -0.23
N GLY A 123 -15.27 3.55 -1.16
CA GLY A 123 -14.31 3.13 -2.19
C GLY A 123 -12.97 2.68 -1.61
N GLY A 124 -12.48 3.39 -0.59
CA GLY A 124 -11.25 3.04 0.11
C GLY A 124 -11.37 1.70 0.86
N THR A 125 -12.45 1.51 1.59
CA THR A 125 -12.72 0.28 2.36
C THR A 125 -12.84 -0.93 1.45
N LEU A 126 -13.63 -0.83 0.37
CA LEU A 126 -13.76 -1.88 -0.63
C LEU A 126 -12.41 -2.18 -1.30
N GLY A 127 -11.64 -1.13 -1.64
CA GLY A 127 -10.32 -1.27 -2.24
C GLY A 127 -9.35 -2.02 -1.32
N VAL A 128 -9.32 -1.67 -0.03
CA VAL A 128 -8.47 -2.36 0.96
C VAL A 128 -8.94 -3.80 1.15
N ALA A 129 -10.24 -4.06 1.23
CA ALA A 129 -10.78 -5.41 1.39
C ALA A 129 -10.41 -6.32 0.21
N VAL A 130 -10.57 -5.84 -1.04
CA VAL A 130 -10.22 -6.62 -2.23
C VAL A 130 -8.72 -6.83 -2.33
N VAL A 131 -7.91 -5.78 -2.20
CA VAL A 131 -6.44 -5.89 -2.27
C VAL A 131 -5.91 -6.77 -1.14
N GLY A 132 -6.42 -6.60 0.08
CA GLY A 132 -6.03 -7.43 1.23
C GLY A 132 -6.37 -8.90 1.04
N SER A 133 -7.58 -9.20 0.55
CA SER A 133 -8.00 -10.57 0.25
C SER A 133 -7.11 -11.23 -0.82
N VAL A 134 -6.81 -10.52 -1.92
CA VAL A 134 -5.90 -11.02 -2.96
C VAL A 134 -4.49 -11.22 -2.40
N PHE A 135 -4.01 -10.25 -1.61
CA PHE A 135 -2.68 -10.34 -0.98
C PHE A 135 -2.59 -11.58 -0.08
N VAL A 136 -3.52 -11.79 0.84
CA VAL A 136 -3.52 -12.96 1.74
C VAL A 136 -3.62 -14.25 0.94
N SER A 137 -4.46 -14.30 -0.11
CA SER A 137 -4.62 -15.50 -0.93
C SER A 137 -3.35 -15.92 -1.70
N LEU A 138 -2.47 -14.97 -1.99
CA LEU A 138 -1.19 -15.23 -2.66
C LEU A 138 -0.06 -15.46 -1.66
N TYR A 139 -0.03 -14.65 -0.61
CA TYR A 139 0.99 -14.66 0.43
C TYR A 139 0.99 -15.96 1.25
N THR A 140 -0.18 -16.36 1.77
CA THR A 140 -0.29 -17.52 2.68
C THR A 140 0.26 -18.82 2.09
N PRO A 141 -0.08 -19.23 0.83
CA PRO A 141 0.49 -20.46 0.26
C PRO A 141 2.00 -20.39 0.03
N GLN A 142 2.55 -19.20 -0.27
CA GLN A 142 3.98 -19.02 -0.47
C GLN A 142 4.73 -19.12 0.85
N LEU A 143 4.25 -18.43 1.88
CA LEU A 143 4.79 -18.49 3.23
C LEU A 143 4.80 -19.94 3.76
N MET A 144 3.68 -20.65 3.61
CA MET A 144 3.55 -22.04 4.06
C MET A 144 4.58 -22.94 3.40
N ARG A 145 4.73 -22.86 2.08
CA ARG A 145 5.74 -23.62 1.34
C ARG A 145 7.17 -23.30 1.78
N SER A 146 7.42 -22.04 2.14
CA SER A 146 8.72 -21.58 2.61
C SER A 146 9.01 -22.10 4.03
N PHE A 147 8.02 -22.10 4.90
CA PHE A 147 8.15 -22.63 6.27
C PHE A 147 8.28 -24.15 6.30
N GLU A 148 7.61 -24.88 5.42
CA GLU A 148 7.74 -26.33 5.27
C GLU A 148 9.16 -26.77 4.88
N LYS A 149 9.90 -25.92 4.19
CA LYS A 149 11.31 -26.20 3.83
C LYS A 149 12.28 -26.08 5.00
N ILE A 150 11.87 -25.49 6.13
CA ILE A 150 12.70 -25.32 7.33
C ILE A 150 12.38 -26.44 8.32
N PRO A 151 13.25 -27.46 8.46
CA PRO A 151 12.95 -28.63 9.32
C PRO A 151 12.73 -28.24 10.78
N GLY A 152 11.62 -28.69 11.35
CA GLY A 152 11.30 -28.49 12.78
C GLY A 152 10.78 -27.09 13.14
N LEU A 153 10.67 -26.15 12.18
CA LEU A 153 10.16 -24.79 12.46
C LEU A 153 8.69 -24.84 12.90
N ILE A 154 7.85 -25.52 12.13
CA ILE A 154 6.40 -25.61 12.40
C ILE A 154 6.15 -26.34 13.73
N ASP A 155 6.85 -27.44 13.99
CA ASP A 155 6.73 -28.18 15.24
C ASP A 155 7.24 -27.37 16.45
N GLY A 156 8.30 -26.60 16.26
CA GLY A 156 8.84 -25.69 17.25
C GLY A 156 7.86 -24.56 17.60
N LEU A 157 7.28 -23.93 16.59
CA LEU A 157 6.28 -22.86 16.77
C LEU A 157 5.01 -23.37 17.46
N ASN A 158 4.49 -24.51 17.05
CA ASN A 158 3.31 -25.12 17.67
C ASN A 158 3.52 -25.49 19.13
N LYS A 159 4.76 -25.81 19.54
CA LYS A 159 5.09 -26.13 20.95
C LYS A 159 5.29 -24.89 21.79
N THR A 160 5.88 -23.83 21.24
CA THR A 160 6.28 -22.63 21.99
C THR A 160 5.16 -21.59 22.02
N ASN A 161 4.45 -21.38 20.88
CA ASN A 161 3.40 -20.39 20.73
C ASN A 161 2.42 -20.81 19.62
N PRO A 162 1.43 -21.66 19.94
CA PRO A 162 0.51 -22.22 18.92
C PRO A 162 -0.33 -21.16 18.19
N GLU A 163 -0.47 -19.96 18.76
CA GLU A 163 -1.25 -18.88 18.14
C GLU A 163 -0.44 -18.09 17.10
N LEU A 164 0.89 -18.09 17.16
CA LEU A 164 1.71 -17.33 16.22
C LEU A 164 1.67 -17.87 14.80
N TYR A 165 1.59 -19.18 14.65
CA TYR A 165 1.56 -19.80 13.33
C TYR A 165 0.32 -19.43 12.50
N PRO A 166 -0.92 -19.55 13.02
CA PRO A 166 -2.09 -19.05 12.30
C PRO A 166 -2.07 -17.53 12.08
N MET A 167 -1.58 -16.75 13.04
CA MET A 167 -1.48 -15.29 12.87
C MET A 167 -0.51 -14.90 11.75
N ALA A 168 0.57 -15.65 11.53
CA ALA A 168 1.51 -15.41 10.44
C ALA A 168 0.90 -15.63 9.05
N GLN A 169 -0.10 -16.49 8.94
CA GLN A 169 -0.81 -16.74 7.68
C GLN A 169 -1.61 -15.53 7.22
N ASP A 170 -2.08 -14.73 8.17
CA ASP A 170 -2.93 -13.56 7.91
C ASP A 170 -2.17 -12.23 7.93
N SER A 171 -0.91 -12.22 8.39
CA SER A 171 -0.15 -11.00 8.60
C SER A 171 1.35 -11.17 8.41
N VAL A 172 1.91 -10.39 7.48
CA VAL A 172 3.38 -10.27 7.29
C VAL A 172 4.07 -9.83 8.58
N GLY A 173 3.47 -8.91 9.34
CA GLY A 173 4.02 -8.45 10.62
C GLY A 173 4.14 -9.58 11.65
N ALA A 174 3.14 -10.48 11.73
CA ALA A 174 3.20 -11.64 12.60
C ALA A 174 4.24 -12.66 12.12
N ALA A 175 4.41 -12.84 10.82
CA ALA A 175 5.45 -13.69 10.26
C ALA A 175 6.86 -13.16 10.59
N PHE A 176 7.08 -11.85 10.53
CA PHE A 176 8.32 -11.24 11.01
C PHE A 176 8.50 -11.34 12.53
N ALA A 177 7.44 -11.27 13.33
CA ALA A 177 7.51 -11.49 14.77
C ALA A 177 7.98 -12.92 15.11
N ILE A 178 7.58 -13.92 14.31
CA ILE A 178 8.12 -15.28 14.42
C ILE A 178 9.63 -15.30 14.21
N SER A 179 10.15 -14.57 13.23
CA SER A 179 11.60 -14.55 12.97
C SER A 179 12.39 -14.07 14.19
N GLN A 180 11.86 -13.10 14.93
CA GLN A 180 12.51 -12.58 16.15
C GLN A 180 12.48 -13.53 17.34
N GLN A 181 11.50 -14.42 17.39
CA GLN A 181 11.37 -15.44 18.46
C GLN A 181 12.02 -16.78 18.10
N THR A 182 12.51 -16.90 16.86
CA THR A 182 13.20 -18.09 16.39
C THR A 182 14.66 -18.10 16.88
N PRO A 183 15.22 -19.27 17.23
CA PRO A 183 16.64 -19.38 17.62
C PRO A 183 17.58 -18.76 16.59
N ALA A 184 18.64 -18.10 17.04
CA ALA A 184 19.56 -17.31 16.19
C ALA A 184 20.08 -18.05 14.95
N GLY A 185 20.21 -19.38 15.00
CA GLY A 185 20.64 -20.19 13.86
C GLY A 185 19.58 -20.35 12.74
N LEU A 186 18.32 -20.17 13.03
CA LEU A 186 17.21 -20.29 12.05
C LEU A 186 16.63 -18.94 11.64
N GLN A 187 16.93 -17.86 12.36
CA GLN A 187 16.44 -16.51 12.06
C GLN A 187 16.63 -16.09 10.61
N PRO A 188 17.85 -16.19 10.01
CA PRO A 188 18.03 -15.75 8.62
C PRO A 188 17.22 -16.58 7.62
N LEU A 189 16.98 -17.85 7.91
CA LEU A 189 16.15 -18.70 7.06
C LEU A 189 14.68 -18.28 7.12
N VAL A 190 14.18 -17.94 8.30
CA VAL A 190 12.79 -17.47 8.47
C VAL A 190 12.61 -16.08 7.86
N ILE A 191 13.56 -15.16 8.05
CA ILE A 191 13.51 -13.83 7.44
C ILE A 191 13.48 -13.95 5.91
N ASN A 192 14.35 -14.75 5.32
CA ASN A 192 14.37 -14.97 3.86
C ASN A 192 13.06 -15.63 3.40
N ALA A 193 12.53 -16.60 4.13
CA ALA A 193 11.27 -17.25 3.80
C ALA A 193 10.06 -16.28 3.82
N VAL A 194 10.08 -15.29 4.72
CA VAL A 194 9.03 -14.25 4.80
C VAL A 194 9.23 -13.16 3.75
N SER A 195 10.47 -12.80 3.42
CA SER A 195 10.77 -11.79 2.39
C SER A 195 10.54 -12.27 0.97
N ASP A 196 10.63 -13.58 0.73
CA ASP A 196 10.46 -14.21 -0.57
C ASP A 196 9.00 -14.66 -0.83
N SER A 197 8.13 -14.57 0.17
CA SER A 197 6.70 -14.91 0.09
C SER A 197 5.82 -13.69 -0.16
#